data_3feb36afd26dae8d92d80ce26c69b80b
#
_entry.id   3feb36afd26dae8d92d80ce26c69b80b
#
_cell.length_a   1.000
_cell.length_b   1.000
_cell.length_c   1.000
_cell.angle_alpha   90.00
_cell.angle_beta   90.00
_cell.angle_gamma   90.00
#
_symmetry.space_group_name_H-M   'P 1'
#
loop_
_entity.id
_entity.type
_entity.pdbx_description
1 polymer ?
#
loop_
_entity_poly.entity_id
_entity_poly.type
_entity_poly.pdbx_seq_one_letter_code
_entity_poly.pdbx_strand_id
1 'polypeptide(L)'
;MTSPKGPAIIIGYGPGVSRAVAEAFAREGYPLALIARNAAKLDAAVKELHAEDIAAAGFSADAGDAASLTLAIDAIRAAHGDAEVMLYNAALWRPGPVLDTTPESFDADFRVGVTGALVAARALAPAMIAAGRGTLLFTGGGLALYPSPQAPSLSVGKAGIRALALMLAQELAPRGVCVGTVTIAGEVAPGTPFAPEKIAQAFLAIHHGPADPATAEIVFTG
;
A
#
# COMPACT_ATOMS: atom_id res chain seq x y z
N MET A 1 -3.27 0.67 30.60
CA MET A 1 -3.68 1.53 29.48
C MET A 1 -2.78 1.17 28.32
N THR A 2 -3.32 0.69 27.20
CA THR A 2 -2.54 0.45 25.98
C THR A 2 -2.03 1.78 25.45
N SER A 3 -0.74 1.87 25.10
CA SER A 3 -0.19 3.05 24.41
C SER A 3 -1.01 3.36 23.15
N PRO A 4 -1.19 4.64 22.79
CA PRO A 4 -1.85 4.98 21.54
C PRO A 4 -1.11 4.35 20.37
N LYS A 5 -1.86 3.82 19.39
CA LYS A 5 -1.28 3.25 18.17
C LYS A 5 -0.64 4.35 17.31
N GLY A 6 0.49 4.04 16.69
CA GLY A 6 1.06 4.86 15.63
C GLY A 6 0.17 4.85 14.39
N PRO A 7 0.37 5.79 13.43
CA PRO A 7 -0.51 5.92 12.27
C PRO A 7 -0.40 4.73 11.32
N ALA A 8 -1.52 4.42 10.64
CA ALA A 8 -1.54 3.62 9.42
C ALA A 8 -1.38 4.55 8.21
N ILE A 9 -0.26 4.43 7.49
CA ILE A 9 0.02 5.21 6.29
C ILE A 9 -0.54 4.49 5.07
N ILE A 10 -1.40 5.17 4.30
CA ILE A 10 -2.01 4.64 3.08
C ILE A 10 -1.46 5.40 1.87
N ILE A 11 -0.54 4.81 1.13
CA ILE A 11 0.11 5.42 -0.03
C ILE A 11 -0.63 5.03 -1.31
N GLY A 12 -1.05 6.00 -2.10
CA GLY A 12 -1.93 5.79 -3.24
C GLY A 12 -3.40 5.66 -2.79
N TYR A 13 -3.81 6.54 -1.87
CA TYR A 13 -5.19 6.58 -1.40
C TYR A 13 -6.17 6.98 -2.52
N GLY A 14 -7.27 6.27 -2.58
CA GLY A 14 -8.36 6.49 -3.52
C GLY A 14 -9.55 5.57 -3.21
N PRO A 15 -10.65 5.69 -3.95
CA PRO A 15 -11.80 4.81 -3.79
C PRO A 15 -11.43 3.34 -4.08
N GLY A 16 -12.15 2.41 -3.48
CA GLY A 16 -11.93 0.97 -3.64
C GLY A 16 -11.00 0.40 -2.58
N VAL A 17 -9.99 -0.39 -2.98
CA VAL A 17 -9.17 -1.20 -2.05
C VAL A 17 -8.52 -0.34 -0.95
N SER A 18 -7.84 0.75 -1.32
CA SER A 18 -7.13 1.54 -0.31
C SER A 18 -8.05 2.25 0.68
N ARG A 19 -9.26 2.69 0.26
CA ARG A 19 -10.27 3.21 1.19
C ARG A 19 -10.77 2.12 2.14
N ALA A 20 -11.13 0.96 1.61
CA ALA A 20 -11.63 -0.15 2.44
C ALA A 20 -10.58 -0.64 3.45
N VAL A 21 -9.30 -0.70 3.05
CA VAL A 21 -8.19 -1.04 3.96
C VAL A 21 -8.01 0.04 5.02
N ALA A 22 -8.03 1.33 4.64
CA ALA A 22 -7.96 2.45 5.58
C ALA A 22 -9.05 2.37 6.66
N GLU A 23 -10.31 2.20 6.24
CA GLU A 23 -11.44 2.04 7.16
C GLU A 23 -11.31 0.80 8.05
N ALA A 24 -10.75 -0.30 7.53
CA ALA A 24 -10.52 -1.51 8.31
C ALA A 24 -9.50 -1.27 9.44
N PHE A 25 -8.40 -0.58 9.16
CA PHE A 25 -7.42 -0.20 10.18
C PHE A 25 -7.96 0.87 11.15
N ALA A 26 -8.77 1.80 10.67
CA ALA A 26 -9.43 2.78 11.54
C ALA A 26 -10.34 2.11 12.59
N ARG A 27 -11.12 1.09 12.19
CA ARG A 27 -11.94 0.29 13.12
C ARG A 27 -11.12 -0.42 14.18
N GLU A 28 -9.85 -0.69 13.91
CA GLU A 28 -8.91 -1.24 14.90
C GLU A 28 -8.22 -0.16 15.75
N GLY A 29 -8.59 1.11 15.57
CA GLY A 29 -8.11 2.25 16.35
C GLY A 29 -6.78 2.83 15.85
N TYR A 30 -6.39 2.59 14.59
CA TYR A 30 -5.27 3.27 13.97
C TYR A 30 -5.69 4.64 13.43
N PRO A 31 -5.03 5.75 13.79
CA PRO A 31 -5.19 7.00 13.07
C PRO A 31 -4.63 6.85 11.66
N LEU A 32 -5.27 7.49 10.68
CA LEU A 32 -4.93 7.35 9.27
C LEU A 32 -4.07 8.53 8.78
N ALA A 33 -2.99 8.23 8.05
CA ALA A 33 -2.24 9.19 7.27
C ALA A 33 -2.32 8.82 5.79
N LEU A 34 -3.02 9.63 5.01
CA LEU A 34 -3.35 9.35 3.62
C LEU A 34 -2.39 10.09 2.70
N ILE A 35 -1.79 9.37 1.74
CA ILE A 35 -0.90 9.96 0.73
C ILE A 35 -1.52 9.78 -0.66
N ALA A 36 -1.71 10.88 -1.39
CA ALA A 36 -2.14 10.90 -2.78
C ALA A 36 -1.66 12.17 -3.49
N ARG A 37 -1.64 12.17 -4.82
CA ARG A 37 -1.12 13.30 -5.61
C ARG A 37 -2.04 14.52 -5.64
N ASN A 38 -3.34 14.30 -5.65
CA ASN A 38 -4.32 15.37 -5.79
C ASN A 38 -4.77 15.86 -4.41
N ALA A 39 -4.23 17.00 -3.99
CA ALA A 39 -4.51 17.60 -2.69
C ALA A 39 -6.03 17.86 -2.48
N ALA A 40 -6.73 18.41 -3.47
CA ALA A 40 -8.14 18.72 -3.32
C ALA A 40 -9.03 17.47 -3.13
N LYS A 41 -8.73 16.39 -3.86
CA LYS A 41 -9.42 15.10 -3.65
C LYS A 41 -9.07 14.47 -2.31
N LEU A 42 -7.82 14.64 -1.86
CA LEU A 42 -7.36 14.13 -0.57
C LEU A 42 -8.05 14.87 0.59
N ASP A 43 -8.15 16.21 0.51
CA ASP A 43 -8.87 17.03 1.49
C ASP A 43 -10.35 16.66 1.58
N ALA A 44 -10.99 16.40 0.44
CA ALA A 44 -12.39 15.94 0.41
C ALA A 44 -12.53 14.58 1.09
N ALA A 45 -11.63 13.63 0.80
CA ALA A 45 -11.64 12.31 1.41
C ALA A 45 -11.41 12.35 2.92
N VAL A 46 -10.50 13.22 3.40
CA VAL A 46 -10.29 13.43 4.84
C VAL A 46 -11.55 13.98 5.52
N LYS A 47 -12.24 14.92 4.88
CA LYS A 47 -13.53 15.44 5.41
C LYS A 47 -14.61 14.37 5.48
N GLU A 48 -14.70 13.50 4.47
CA GLU A 48 -15.63 12.36 4.49
C GLU A 48 -15.32 11.42 5.66
N LEU A 49 -14.06 11.05 5.86
CA LEU A 49 -13.64 10.18 6.96
C LEU A 49 -13.91 10.81 8.33
N HIS A 50 -13.66 12.13 8.48
CA HIS A 50 -14.01 12.85 9.71
C HIS A 50 -15.51 12.87 9.99
N ALA A 51 -16.36 12.94 8.96
CA ALA A 51 -17.81 12.85 9.12
C ALA A 51 -18.27 11.44 9.55
N GLU A 52 -17.42 10.42 9.38
CA GLU A 52 -17.60 9.05 9.84
C GLU A 52 -16.87 8.79 11.20
N ASP A 53 -16.46 9.85 11.93
CA ASP A 53 -15.69 9.78 13.17
C ASP A 53 -14.33 9.06 13.06
N ILE A 54 -13.76 9.02 11.86
CA ILE A 54 -12.45 8.42 11.61
C ILE A 54 -11.35 9.49 11.64
N ALA A 55 -10.37 9.33 12.52
CA ALA A 55 -9.21 10.21 12.60
C ALA A 55 -8.31 10.02 11.36
N ALA A 56 -8.21 11.03 10.51
CA ALA A 56 -7.43 10.98 9.28
C ALA A 56 -6.73 12.32 9.01
N ALA A 57 -5.54 12.26 8.38
CA ALA A 57 -4.82 13.43 7.87
C ALA A 57 -4.32 13.16 6.45
N GLY A 58 -4.32 14.18 5.59
CA GLY A 58 -3.91 14.09 4.20
C GLY A 58 -2.53 14.72 3.95
N PHE A 59 -1.68 14.04 3.18
CA PHE A 59 -0.35 14.50 2.80
C PHE A 59 -0.19 14.35 1.28
N SER A 60 -0.09 15.47 0.55
CA SER A 60 0.04 15.42 -0.90
C SER A 60 1.46 15.03 -1.29
N ALA A 61 1.61 13.94 -2.06
CA ALA A 61 2.89 13.52 -2.62
C ALA A 61 2.73 12.68 -3.88
N ASP A 62 3.73 12.71 -4.75
CA ASP A 62 3.85 11.81 -5.90
C ASP A 62 4.66 10.57 -5.50
N ALA A 63 4.03 9.40 -5.54
CA ALA A 63 4.68 8.12 -5.24
C ALA A 63 5.78 7.75 -6.27
N GLY A 64 5.79 8.37 -7.45
CA GLY A 64 6.84 8.23 -8.46
C GLY A 64 8.05 9.16 -8.24
N ASP A 65 7.96 10.09 -7.30
CA ASP A 65 9.05 10.99 -6.89
C ASP A 65 9.53 10.63 -5.48
N ALA A 66 10.74 10.09 -5.39
CA ALA A 66 11.33 9.63 -4.15
C ALA A 66 11.48 10.76 -3.11
N ALA A 67 11.83 11.96 -3.53
CA ALA A 67 11.99 13.10 -2.63
C ALA A 67 10.62 13.56 -2.08
N SER A 68 9.62 13.71 -2.95
CA SER A 68 8.26 14.05 -2.58
C SER A 68 7.67 13.05 -1.58
N LEU A 69 7.83 11.75 -1.85
CA LEU A 69 7.31 10.69 -0.98
C LEU A 69 8.02 10.67 0.38
N THR A 70 9.35 10.83 0.40
CA THR A 70 10.13 10.87 1.64
C THR A 70 9.72 12.06 2.51
N LEU A 71 9.60 13.26 1.92
CA LEU A 71 9.16 14.46 2.65
C LEU A 71 7.76 14.29 3.26
N ALA A 72 6.83 13.66 2.55
CA ALA A 72 5.50 13.37 3.10
C ALA A 72 5.56 12.38 4.28
N ILE A 73 6.36 11.33 4.19
CA ILE A 73 6.55 10.36 5.28
C ILE A 73 7.20 11.03 6.49
N ASP A 74 8.19 11.90 6.29
CA ASP A 74 8.84 12.64 7.38
C ASP A 74 7.88 13.64 8.04
N ALA A 75 7.01 14.31 7.26
CA ALA A 75 5.96 15.18 7.80
C ALA A 75 4.94 14.39 8.64
N ILE A 76 4.55 13.18 8.19
CA ILE A 76 3.69 12.29 8.97
C ILE A 76 4.35 11.92 10.30
N ARG A 77 5.63 11.51 10.25
CA ARG A 77 6.40 11.15 11.46
C ARG A 77 6.48 12.31 12.44
N ALA A 78 6.72 13.51 11.94
CA ALA A 78 6.80 14.72 12.78
C ALA A 78 5.46 15.07 13.45
N ALA A 79 4.34 14.86 12.76
CA ALA A 79 3.00 15.22 13.24
C ALA A 79 2.34 14.11 14.09
N HIS A 80 2.59 12.84 13.77
CA HIS A 80 1.82 11.70 14.29
C HIS A 80 2.70 10.60 14.91
N GLY A 81 4.03 10.74 14.89
CA GLY A 81 4.96 9.71 15.35
C GLY A 81 5.24 8.63 14.30
N ASP A 82 5.98 7.61 14.72
CA ASP A 82 6.35 6.50 13.85
C ASP A 82 5.13 5.65 13.46
N ALA A 83 5.06 5.32 12.18
CA ALA A 83 3.98 4.50 11.65
C ALA A 83 4.12 3.03 12.09
N GLU A 84 3.01 2.42 12.47
CA GLU A 84 2.94 0.99 12.76
C GLU A 84 2.49 0.15 11.56
N VAL A 85 1.76 0.77 10.63
CA VAL A 85 1.24 0.11 9.42
C VAL A 85 1.50 0.98 8.19
N MET A 86 1.88 0.36 7.09
CA MET A 86 1.87 0.96 5.76
C MET A 86 1.12 0.07 4.79
N LEU A 87 0.20 0.66 4.01
CA LEU A 87 -0.29 0.09 2.77
C LEU A 87 0.29 0.86 1.59
N TYR A 88 1.02 0.18 0.71
CA TYR A 88 1.40 0.71 -0.59
C TYR A 88 0.44 0.19 -1.67
N ASN A 89 -0.38 1.11 -2.20
CA ASN A 89 -1.43 0.81 -3.19
C ASN A 89 -1.24 1.59 -4.51
N ALA A 90 -0.23 2.47 -4.59
CA ALA A 90 -0.03 3.31 -5.76
C ALA A 90 0.37 2.48 -6.99
N ALA A 91 -0.37 2.66 -8.07
CA ALA A 91 -0.09 2.06 -9.37
C ALA A 91 -0.70 2.94 -10.47
N LEU A 92 -0.23 2.78 -11.70
CA LEU A 92 -0.80 3.45 -12.87
C LEU A 92 -1.41 2.40 -13.79
N TRP A 93 -2.61 2.71 -14.30
CA TRP A 93 -3.26 1.95 -15.35
C TRP A 93 -3.02 2.67 -16.68
N ARG A 94 -2.20 2.08 -17.53
CA ARG A 94 -1.91 2.54 -18.88
C ARG A 94 -2.14 1.39 -19.85
N PRO A 95 -3.35 1.26 -20.42
CA PRO A 95 -3.64 0.21 -21.39
C PRO A 95 -2.95 0.50 -22.74
N GLY A 96 -2.55 -0.56 -23.42
CA GLY A 96 -1.97 -0.50 -24.76
C GLY A 96 -1.03 -1.68 -25.02
N PRO A 97 -0.72 -1.96 -26.30
CA PRO A 97 0.17 -3.06 -26.67
C PRO A 97 1.60 -2.84 -26.16
N VAL A 98 2.34 -3.91 -25.94
CA VAL A 98 3.72 -3.87 -25.44
C VAL A 98 4.62 -2.99 -26.30
N LEU A 99 4.55 -3.15 -27.63
CA LEU A 99 5.45 -2.43 -28.56
C LEU A 99 5.11 -0.94 -28.72
N ASP A 100 3.91 -0.51 -28.31
CA ASP A 100 3.51 0.89 -28.32
C ASP A 100 3.86 1.61 -27.00
N THR A 101 4.29 0.86 -25.99
CA THR A 101 4.71 1.42 -24.72
C THR A 101 6.12 2.01 -24.83
N THR A 102 6.25 3.33 -24.64
CA THR A 102 7.58 3.95 -24.72
C THR A 102 8.40 3.67 -23.44
N PRO A 103 9.75 3.60 -23.52
CA PRO A 103 10.62 3.44 -22.37
C PRO A 103 10.33 4.46 -21.26
N GLU A 104 10.09 5.74 -21.62
CA GLU A 104 9.83 6.82 -20.68
C GLU A 104 8.51 6.61 -19.90
N SER A 105 7.46 6.16 -20.60
CA SER A 105 6.18 5.86 -19.94
C SER A 105 6.27 4.62 -19.06
N PHE A 106 7.02 3.61 -19.51
CA PHE A 106 7.27 2.40 -18.76
C PHE A 106 8.05 2.69 -17.46
N ASP A 107 9.12 3.47 -17.56
CA ASP A 107 9.92 3.91 -16.41
C ASP A 107 9.10 4.73 -15.42
N ALA A 108 8.25 5.65 -15.91
CA ALA A 108 7.37 6.44 -15.05
C ALA A 108 6.38 5.55 -14.28
N ASP A 109 5.77 4.58 -14.95
CA ASP A 109 4.85 3.63 -14.33
C ASP A 109 5.56 2.71 -13.32
N PHE A 110 6.79 2.26 -13.63
CA PHE A 110 7.60 1.45 -12.74
C PHE A 110 8.05 2.22 -11.50
N ARG A 111 8.39 3.51 -11.65
CA ARG A 111 8.70 4.38 -10.49
C ARG A 111 7.53 4.44 -9.52
N VAL A 112 6.31 4.64 -10.01
CA VAL A 112 5.13 4.66 -9.14
C VAL A 112 4.84 3.28 -8.56
N GLY A 113 4.89 2.22 -9.39
CA GLY A 113 4.43 0.88 -8.98
C GLY A 113 5.43 0.11 -8.10
N VAL A 114 6.74 0.36 -8.24
CA VAL A 114 7.79 -0.45 -7.60
C VAL A 114 8.81 0.39 -6.85
N THR A 115 9.43 1.38 -7.51
CA THR A 115 10.49 2.18 -6.86
C THR A 115 9.95 2.95 -5.66
N GLY A 116 8.77 3.56 -5.78
CA GLY A 116 8.12 4.25 -4.66
C GLY A 116 7.80 3.32 -3.49
N ALA A 117 7.43 2.07 -3.76
CA ALA A 117 7.22 1.06 -2.71
C ALA A 117 8.52 0.77 -1.93
N LEU A 118 9.65 0.66 -2.64
CA LEU A 118 10.96 0.50 -2.00
C LEU A 118 11.34 1.75 -1.18
N VAL A 119 11.12 2.96 -1.72
CA VAL A 119 11.36 4.22 -1.00
C VAL A 119 10.57 4.28 0.30
N ALA A 120 9.27 3.97 0.26
CA ALA A 120 8.42 3.94 1.44
C ALA A 120 8.88 2.90 2.46
N ALA A 121 9.18 1.68 2.03
CA ALA A 121 9.68 0.63 2.92
C ALA A 121 10.99 1.05 3.61
N ARG A 122 11.95 1.62 2.86
CA ARG A 122 13.22 2.13 3.42
C ARG A 122 13.04 3.26 4.43
N ALA A 123 12.04 4.12 4.23
CA ALA A 123 11.75 5.23 5.14
C ALA A 123 11.10 4.77 6.45
N LEU A 124 10.31 3.70 6.42
CA LEU A 124 9.47 3.25 7.54
C LEU A 124 10.08 2.07 8.32
N ALA A 125 10.73 1.12 7.64
CA ALA A 125 11.26 -0.08 8.26
C ALA A 125 12.23 0.16 9.42
N PRO A 126 13.13 1.17 9.42
CA PRO A 126 14.06 1.37 10.53
C PRO A 126 13.37 1.59 11.88
N ALA A 127 12.30 2.38 11.94
CA ALA A 127 11.54 2.60 13.18
C ALA A 127 10.79 1.33 13.62
N MET A 128 10.19 0.61 12.66
CA MET A 128 9.51 -0.67 12.92
C MET A 128 10.49 -1.73 13.45
N ILE A 129 11.69 -1.83 12.87
CA ILE A 129 12.76 -2.72 13.35
C ILE A 129 13.18 -2.36 14.78
N ALA A 130 13.39 -1.08 15.06
CA ALA A 130 13.76 -0.62 16.39
C ALA A 130 12.68 -0.91 17.44
N ALA A 131 11.41 -0.87 17.03
CA ALA A 131 10.27 -1.23 17.87
C ALA A 131 10.04 -2.76 17.99
N GLY A 132 10.69 -3.57 17.14
CA GLY A 132 10.44 -5.02 17.05
C GLY A 132 9.04 -5.36 16.58
N ARG A 133 8.32 -4.43 15.96
CA ARG A 133 6.95 -4.57 15.44
C ARG A 133 6.67 -3.58 14.33
N GLY A 134 5.73 -3.92 13.47
CA GLY A 134 5.25 -3.09 12.36
C GLY A 134 4.76 -3.96 11.22
N THR A 135 4.03 -3.35 10.29
CA THR A 135 3.48 -4.08 9.14
C THR A 135 3.61 -3.27 7.86
N LEU A 136 4.23 -3.87 6.84
CA LEU A 136 4.33 -3.33 5.49
C LEU A 136 3.48 -4.16 4.54
N LEU A 137 2.43 -3.55 4.00
CA LEU A 137 1.46 -4.19 3.11
C LEU A 137 1.57 -3.62 1.69
N PHE A 138 1.46 -4.50 0.70
CA PHE A 138 1.56 -4.14 -0.71
C PHE A 138 0.37 -4.68 -1.49
N THR A 139 -0.25 -3.81 -2.31
CA THR A 139 -1.34 -4.25 -3.20
C THR A 139 -0.77 -4.92 -4.44
N GLY A 140 -0.78 -6.24 -4.44
CA GLY A 140 -0.47 -7.08 -5.58
C GLY A 140 -1.58 -7.04 -6.64
N GLY A 141 -1.52 -7.97 -7.56
CA GLY A 141 -2.56 -8.13 -8.59
C GLY A 141 -2.28 -9.32 -9.48
N GLY A 142 -3.31 -9.94 -10.03
CA GLY A 142 -3.23 -11.14 -10.87
C GLY A 142 -2.34 -10.99 -12.10
N LEU A 143 -2.10 -9.75 -12.56
CA LEU A 143 -1.15 -9.47 -13.64
C LEU A 143 0.31 -9.82 -13.27
N ALA A 144 0.63 -10.00 -11.99
CA ALA A 144 1.93 -10.55 -11.56
C ALA A 144 2.08 -12.04 -11.90
N LEU A 145 0.98 -12.77 -11.97
CA LEU A 145 0.93 -14.21 -12.25
C LEU A 145 0.57 -14.50 -13.72
N TYR A 146 -0.31 -13.68 -14.26
CA TYR A 146 -0.85 -13.79 -15.62
C TYR A 146 -0.69 -12.43 -16.34
N PRO A 147 0.50 -12.11 -16.86
CA PRO A 147 0.76 -10.82 -17.49
C PRO A 147 -0.09 -10.64 -18.75
N SER A 148 -0.59 -9.41 -18.95
CA SER A 148 -1.39 -9.05 -20.12
C SER A 148 -0.58 -8.20 -21.10
N PRO A 149 -0.54 -8.53 -22.40
CA PRO A 149 0.09 -7.68 -23.40
C PRO A 149 -0.62 -6.32 -23.59
N GLN A 150 -1.85 -6.18 -23.06
CA GLN A 150 -2.61 -4.92 -23.10
C GLN A 150 -2.40 -4.05 -21.85
N ALA A 151 -1.57 -4.49 -20.89
CA ALA A 151 -1.22 -3.73 -19.70
C ALA A 151 0.25 -4.01 -19.30
N PRO A 152 1.21 -3.70 -20.19
CA PRO A 152 2.60 -4.14 -20.02
C PRO A 152 3.28 -3.57 -18.79
N SER A 153 3.23 -2.25 -18.59
CA SER A 153 3.88 -1.62 -17.43
C SER A 153 3.24 -2.03 -16.12
N LEU A 154 1.91 -2.18 -16.07
CA LEU A 154 1.23 -2.66 -14.87
C LEU A 154 1.55 -4.13 -14.58
N SER A 155 1.64 -4.99 -15.61
CA SER A 155 2.02 -6.42 -15.44
C SER A 155 3.41 -6.55 -14.83
N VAL A 156 4.39 -5.83 -15.38
CA VAL A 156 5.76 -5.82 -14.84
C VAL A 156 5.80 -5.16 -13.46
N GLY A 157 5.06 -4.07 -13.25
CA GLY A 157 4.93 -3.40 -11.95
C GLY A 157 4.36 -4.34 -10.88
N LYS A 158 3.31 -5.11 -11.19
CA LYS A 158 2.71 -6.08 -10.25
C LYS A 158 3.64 -7.26 -9.96
N ALA A 159 4.39 -7.74 -10.95
CA ALA A 159 5.43 -8.74 -10.72
C ALA A 159 6.58 -8.19 -9.86
N GLY A 160 7.00 -6.94 -10.12
CA GLY A 160 8.05 -6.25 -9.36
C GLY A 160 7.67 -6.01 -7.90
N ILE A 161 6.46 -5.48 -7.63
CA ILE A 161 6.03 -5.21 -6.24
C ILE A 161 5.80 -6.52 -5.46
N ARG A 162 5.31 -7.58 -6.13
CA ARG A 162 5.21 -8.93 -5.53
C ARG A 162 6.59 -9.44 -5.11
N ALA A 163 7.58 -9.41 -6.01
CA ALA A 163 8.93 -9.82 -5.71
C ALA A 163 9.54 -9.01 -4.57
N LEU A 164 9.36 -7.68 -4.58
CA LEU A 164 9.83 -6.77 -3.53
C LEU A 164 9.22 -7.14 -2.17
N ALA A 165 7.91 -7.35 -2.09
CA ALA A 165 7.22 -7.71 -0.86
C ALA A 165 7.76 -9.03 -0.28
N LEU A 166 7.95 -10.05 -1.11
CA LEU A 166 8.47 -11.35 -0.67
C LEU A 166 9.94 -11.28 -0.21
N MET A 167 10.78 -10.46 -0.87
CA MET A 167 12.16 -10.22 -0.40
C MET A 167 12.18 -9.47 0.93
N LEU A 168 11.38 -8.43 1.08
CA LEU A 168 11.26 -7.68 2.34
C LEU A 168 10.74 -8.57 3.48
N ALA A 169 9.80 -9.48 3.20
CA ALA A 169 9.33 -10.43 4.20
C ALA A 169 10.46 -11.32 4.73
N GLN A 170 11.30 -11.84 3.84
CA GLN A 170 12.47 -12.65 4.25
C GLN A 170 13.49 -11.85 5.09
N GLU A 171 13.72 -10.59 4.72
CA GLU A 171 14.68 -9.73 5.41
C GLU A 171 14.18 -9.24 6.77
N LEU A 172 12.88 -8.92 6.88
CA LEU A 172 12.32 -8.20 8.01
C LEU A 172 11.61 -9.09 9.05
N ALA A 173 11.16 -10.29 8.68
CA ALA A 173 10.52 -11.21 9.61
C ALA A 173 11.40 -11.56 10.83
N PRO A 174 12.72 -11.84 10.70
CA PRO A 174 13.58 -12.08 11.84
C PRO A 174 13.73 -10.86 12.78
N ARG A 175 13.30 -9.67 12.32
CA ARG A 175 13.34 -8.42 13.08
C ARG A 175 11.99 -8.02 13.65
N GLY A 176 10.99 -8.92 13.59
CA GLY A 176 9.66 -8.71 14.13
C GLY A 176 8.74 -7.83 13.28
N VAL A 177 9.12 -7.50 12.04
CA VAL A 177 8.27 -6.71 11.13
C VAL A 177 7.54 -7.63 10.17
N CYS A 178 6.20 -7.55 10.18
CA CYS A 178 5.35 -8.28 9.26
C CYS A 178 5.37 -7.61 7.88
N VAL A 179 5.56 -8.38 6.83
CA VAL A 179 5.48 -7.88 5.45
C VAL A 179 4.64 -8.81 4.62
N GLY A 180 3.73 -8.25 3.81
CA GLY A 180 2.98 -9.10 2.91
C GLY A 180 2.30 -8.38 1.75
N THR A 181 1.84 -9.19 0.81
CA THR A 181 1.11 -8.73 -0.37
C THR A 181 -0.19 -9.50 -0.55
N VAL A 182 -1.24 -8.79 -0.95
CA VAL A 182 -2.48 -9.42 -1.43
C VAL A 182 -2.46 -9.36 -2.96
N THR A 183 -2.26 -10.50 -3.59
CA THR A 183 -2.29 -10.66 -5.06
C THR A 183 -3.73 -10.85 -5.49
N ILE A 184 -4.41 -9.76 -5.88
CA ILE A 184 -5.82 -9.74 -6.25
C ILE A 184 -5.97 -10.32 -7.66
N ALA A 185 -6.48 -11.55 -7.75
CA ALA A 185 -6.58 -12.31 -9.01
C ALA A 185 -7.96 -12.15 -9.69
N GLY A 186 -8.53 -10.95 -9.64
CA GLY A 186 -9.82 -10.64 -10.28
C GLY A 186 -10.10 -9.15 -10.34
N GLU A 187 -11.25 -8.80 -10.90
CA GLU A 187 -11.69 -7.42 -11.03
C GLU A 187 -12.33 -6.91 -9.72
N VAL A 188 -11.78 -5.83 -9.18
CA VAL A 188 -12.28 -5.22 -7.94
C VAL A 188 -13.58 -4.48 -8.23
N ALA A 189 -14.70 -4.94 -7.66
CA ALA A 189 -15.99 -4.29 -7.80
C ALA A 189 -16.86 -4.51 -6.55
N PRO A 190 -17.62 -3.50 -6.10
CA PRO A 190 -18.57 -3.64 -5.00
C PRO A 190 -19.60 -4.74 -5.25
N GLY A 191 -19.99 -5.47 -4.21
CA GLY A 191 -21.02 -6.53 -4.30
C GLY A 191 -20.58 -7.83 -4.99
N THR A 192 -19.31 -7.94 -5.40
CA THR A 192 -18.73 -9.13 -6.01
C THR A 192 -17.91 -9.95 -5.00
N PRO A 193 -17.43 -11.15 -5.38
CA PRO A 193 -16.40 -11.83 -4.59
C PRO A 193 -15.15 -10.98 -4.35
N PHE A 194 -14.83 -10.04 -5.27
CA PHE A 194 -13.70 -9.10 -5.19
C PHE A 194 -14.10 -7.73 -4.65
N ALA A 195 -15.11 -7.66 -3.77
CA ALA A 195 -15.48 -6.41 -3.12
C ALA A 195 -14.30 -5.87 -2.28
N PRO A 196 -14.07 -4.53 -2.29
CA PRO A 196 -12.96 -3.91 -1.55
C PRO A 196 -12.89 -4.31 -0.08
N GLU A 197 -14.04 -4.46 0.57
CA GLU A 197 -14.15 -4.82 1.99
C GLU A 197 -13.63 -6.24 2.25
N LYS A 198 -13.87 -7.18 1.33
CA LYS A 198 -13.37 -8.55 1.43
C LYS A 198 -11.84 -8.59 1.22
N ILE A 199 -11.35 -7.80 0.28
CA ILE A 199 -9.90 -7.65 0.05
C ILE A 199 -9.23 -7.04 1.27
N ALA A 200 -9.86 -6.06 1.93
CA ALA A 200 -9.35 -5.46 3.15
C ALA A 200 -9.18 -6.49 4.28
N GLN A 201 -10.06 -7.49 4.39
CA GLN A 201 -9.90 -8.58 5.36
C GLN A 201 -8.65 -9.43 5.09
N ALA A 202 -8.26 -9.63 3.82
CA ALA A 202 -7.03 -10.33 3.49
C ALA A 202 -5.79 -9.54 3.96
N PHE A 203 -5.80 -8.21 3.87
CA PHE A 203 -4.75 -7.37 4.43
C PHE A 203 -4.69 -7.42 5.95
N LEU A 204 -5.84 -7.39 6.63
CA LEU A 204 -5.91 -7.59 8.08
C LEU A 204 -5.40 -8.97 8.50
N ALA A 205 -5.72 -10.02 7.73
CA ALA A 205 -5.23 -11.37 8.01
C ALA A 205 -3.69 -11.45 7.97
N ILE A 206 -3.04 -10.74 7.05
CA ILE A 206 -1.57 -10.61 7.03
C ILE A 206 -1.10 -9.83 8.27
N HIS A 207 -1.74 -8.70 8.60
CA HIS A 207 -1.36 -7.86 9.73
C HIS A 207 -1.42 -8.60 11.07
N HIS A 208 -2.44 -9.42 11.27
CA HIS A 208 -2.62 -10.21 12.49
C HIS A 208 -1.86 -11.54 12.48
N GLY A 209 -1.32 -11.91 11.32
CA GLY A 209 -0.51 -13.12 11.18
C GLY A 209 0.88 -12.97 11.78
N PRO A 210 1.63 -14.07 11.84
CA PRO A 210 3.02 -14.03 12.25
C PRO A 210 3.88 -13.29 11.22
N ALA A 211 4.98 -12.68 11.67
CA ALA A 211 6.02 -12.21 10.78
C ALA A 211 6.78 -13.42 10.20
N ASP A 212 6.18 -14.06 9.19
CA ASP A 212 6.70 -15.28 8.56
C ASP A 212 6.68 -15.12 7.02
N PRO A 213 7.84 -15.25 6.35
CA PRO A 213 7.91 -15.21 4.89
C PRO A 213 7.00 -16.23 4.18
N ALA A 214 6.71 -17.37 4.82
CA ALA A 214 5.83 -18.38 4.23
C ALA A 214 4.36 -17.93 4.11
N THR A 215 3.95 -16.93 4.89
CA THR A 215 2.60 -16.36 4.90
C THR A 215 2.53 -14.96 4.30
N ALA A 216 3.63 -14.50 3.67
CA ALA A 216 3.75 -13.14 3.15
C ALA A 216 2.90 -12.86 1.90
N GLU A 217 2.25 -13.84 1.30
CA GLU A 217 1.35 -13.64 0.16
C GLU A 217 0.02 -14.31 0.36
N ILE A 218 -1.05 -13.55 0.13
CA ILE A 218 -2.39 -14.10 -0.07
C ILE A 218 -2.77 -13.88 -1.54
N VAL A 219 -2.91 -14.98 -2.29
CA VAL A 219 -3.53 -14.93 -3.63
C VAL A 219 -5.04 -14.91 -3.43
N PHE A 220 -5.63 -13.73 -3.61
CA PHE A 220 -7.05 -13.51 -3.39
C PHE A 220 -7.84 -13.85 -4.66
N THR A 221 -8.66 -14.89 -4.58
CA THR A 221 -9.42 -15.44 -5.72
C THR A 221 -10.93 -15.19 -5.63
N GLY A 222 -11.37 -14.41 -4.62
CA GLY A 222 -12.77 -14.04 -4.41
C GLY A 222 -13.52 -14.94 -3.45
#